data_927b9dbf99eaad3e9b3e50406d0c8602
#
_entry.id   927b9dbf99eaad3e9b3e50406d0c8602
#
_cell.length_a   1.000
_cell.length_b   1.000
_cell.length_c   1.000
_cell.angle_alpha   90.00
_cell.angle_beta   90.00
_cell.angle_gamma   90.00
#
_symmetry.space_group_name_H-M   'P 1'
#
loop_
_entity.id
_entity.type
_entity.pdbx_description
1 polymer ?
#
loop_
_entity_poly.entity_id
_entity_poly.type
_entity_poly.pdbx_seq_one_letter_code
_entity_poly.pdbx_strand_id
1 'polypeptide(L)'
;MADRYWVGGTGSWTTTNTAPWSATSGGAGGASAPTFADRVFFDQAGTYTVTLTGALSCAGITVSAGTVTFTSTGSLNIYGSMSLIAGTVWSANNTIS
;
A
#
# COMPACT_ATOMS: atom_id res chain seq x y z
N MET A 1 13.18 10.02 -1.69
CA MET A 1 11.78 9.53 -1.76
C MET A 1 11.65 8.60 -2.95
N ALA A 2 11.10 7.44 -2.76
CA ALA A 2 10.83 6.49 -3.82
C ALA A 2 9.33 6.27 -3.97
N ASP A 3 8.94 5.71 -5.11
CA ASP A 3 7.56 5.28 -5.34
C ASP A 3 7.53 3.76 -5.31
N ARG A 4 6.50 3.20 -4.70
CA ARG A 4 6.29 1.75 -4.65
C ARG A 4 4.88 1.44 -5.12
N TYR A 5 4.79 0.47 -6.01
CA TYR A 5 3.53 0.06 -6.66
C TYR A 5 3.17 -1.34 -6.20
N TRP A 6 1.96 -1.50 -5.68
CA TRP A 6 1.48 -2.81 -5.23
C TRP A 6 1.11 -3.66 -6.44
N VAL A 7 1.76 -4.82 -6.57
CA VAL A 7 1.52 -5.75 -7.67
C VAL A 7 1.21 -7.16 -7.16
N GLY A 8 0.97 -7.32 -5.88
CA GLY A 8 0.84 -8.62 -5.24
C GLY A 8 -0.58 -9.19 -5.17
N GLY A 9 -1.60 -8.44 -5.58
CA GLY A 9 -2.98 -8.88 -5.40
C GLY A 9 -3.34 -8.98 -3.91
N THR A 10 -4.12 -9.99 -3.53
CA THR A 10 -4.43 -10.23 -2.11
C THR A 10 -3.18 -10.70 -1.38
N GLY A 11 -2.81 -10.00 -0.33
CA GLY A 11 -1.62 -10.33 0.43
C GLY A 11 -1.37 -9.38 1.59
N SER A 12 -0.20 -9.50 2.18
CA SER A 12 0.18 -8.73 3.36
C SER A 12 1.21 -7.66 3.01
N TRP A 13 0.98 -6.46 3.51
CA TRP A 13 1.96 -5.39 3.53
C TRP A 13 2.65 -5.44 4.89
N THR A 14 3.93 -5.81 4.89
CA THR A 14 4.75 -5.88 6.10
C THR A 14 5.96 -4.96 5.95
N THR A 15 6.73 -4.79 7.01
CA THR A 15 7.93 -3.96 6.97
C THR A 15 9.06 -4.57 6.14
N THR A 16 9.00 -5.86 5.83
CA THR A 16 10.09 -6.59 5.16
C THR A 16 9.67 -7.28 3.86
N ASN A 17 8.38 -7.42 3.61
CA ASN A 17 7.89 -8.14 2.44
C ASN A 17 8.16 -7.35 1.17
N THR A 18 8.94 -7.91 0.25
CA THR A 18 9.32 -7.25 -1.00
C THR A 18 8.54 -7.76 -2.21
N ALA A 19 8.01 -8.97 -2.15
CA ALA A 19 7.38 -9.61 -3.30
C ALA A 19 6.21 -8.82 -3.91
N PRO A 20 5.32 -8.17 -3.13
CA PRO A 20 4.19 -7.44 -3.70
C PRO A 20 4.54 -6.04 -4.19
N TRP A 21 5.77 -5.59 -4.03
CA TRP A 21 6.16 -4.21 -4.36
C TRP A 21 7.00 -4.14 -5.63
N SER A 22 6.66 -3.20 -6.49
CA SER A 22 7.42 -2.90 -7.69
C SER A 22 7.90 -1.44 -7.66
N ALA A 23 9.02 -1.19 -8.28
CA ALA A 23 9.53 0.17 -8.46
C ALA A 23 8.80 0.91 -9.60
N THR A 24 8.04 0.20 -10.42
CA THR A 24 7.28 0.75 -11.54
C THR A 24 5.86 0.22 -11.54
N SER A 25 4.94 0.99 -12.12
CA SER A 25 3.54 0.59 -12.24
C SER A 25 3.42 -0.70 -13.06
N GLY A 26 2.80 -1.73 -12.47
CA GLY A 26 2.60 -3.02 -13.12
C GLY A 26 3.88 -3.80 -13.38
N GLY A 27 5.00 -3.38 -12.83
CA GLY A 27 6.29 -4.02 -13.03
C GLY A 27 6.50 -5.28 -12.20
N ALA A 28 7.71 -5.81 -12.22
CA ALA A 28 8.05 -6.99 -11.45
C ALA A 28 8.11 -6.67 -9.95
N GLY A 29 7.63 -7.59 -9.12
CA GLY A 29 7.78 -7.50 -7.68
C GLY A 29 9.22 -7.70 -7.26
N GLY A 30 9.50 -7.48 -5.97
CA GLY A 30 10.83 -7.65 -5.41
C GLY A 30 11.55 -6.33 -5.07
N ALA A 31 10.88 -5.19 -5.26
CA ALA A 31 11.40 -3.92 -4.77
C ALA A 31 11.34 -3.88 -3.24
N SER A 32 12.07 -2.97 -2.63
CA SER A 32 12.07 -2.84 -1.19
C SER A 32 10.68 -2.42 -0.67
N ALA A 33 10.32 -2.88 0.52
CA ALA A 33 9.09 -2.45 1.18
C ALA A 33 9.14 -0.94 1.42
N PRO A 34 7.99 -0.24 1.35
CA PRO A 34 7.97 1.20 1.55
C PRO A 34 8.45 1.61 2.93
N THR A 35 9.15 2.74 2.98
CA THR A 35 9.54 3.40 4.22
C THR A 35 8.70 4.67 4.41
N PHE A 36 8.89 5.35 5.53
CA PHE A 36 8.19 6.61 5.81
C PHE A 36 8.43 7.70 4.74
N ALA A 37 9.47 7.57 3.94
CA ALA A 37 9.80 8.53 2.88
C ALA A 37 9.26 8.12 1.51
N ASP A 38 8.62 6.97 1.38
CA ASP A 38 8.18 6.42 0.10
C ASP A 38 6.68 6.61 -0.10
N ARG A 39 6.28 6.94 -1.33
CA ARG A 39 4.88 6.98 -1.73
C ARG A 39 4.44 5.61 -2.21
N VAL A 40 3.19 5.26 -1.93
CA VAL A 40 2.63 3.95 -2.21
C VAL A 40 1.44 4.09 -3.16
N PHE A 41 1.42 3.27 -4.21
CA PHE A 41 0.38 3.32 -5.23
C PHE A 41 -0.27 1.95 -5.39
N PHE A 42 -1.60 1.95 -5.43
CA PHE A 42 -2.42 0.78 -5.73
C PHE A 42 -3.17 1.11 -7.02
N ASP A 43 -2.54 0.81 -8.16
CA ASP A 43 -3.04 1.18 -9.49
C ASP A 43 -3.34 -0.01 -10.38
N GLN A 44 -3.32 -1.23 -9.83
CA GLN A 44 -3.64 -2.43 -10.60
C GLN A 44 -5.13 -2.73 -10.54
N ALA A 45 -5.69 -3.12 -11.69
CA ALA A 45 -7.10 -3.51 -11.77
C ALA A 45 -7.35 -4.82 -11.00
N GLY A 46 -8.60 -5.06 -10.62
CA GLY A 46 -9.03 -6.27 -9.94
C GLY A 46 -9.54 -6.00 -8.54
N THR A 47 -9.97 -7.06 -7.88
CA THR A 47 -10.47 -7.01 -6.51
C THR A 47 -9.52 -7.78 -5.60
N TYR A 48 -8.98 -7.11 -4.61
CA TYR A 48 -8.04 -7.76 -3.69
C TYR A 48 -8.04 -7.10 -2.32
N THR A 49 -7.54 -7.84 -1.34
CA THR A 49 -7.45 -7.40 0.05
C THR A 49 -5.99 -7.27 0.45
N VAL A 50 -5.63 -6.13 1.00
CA VAL A 50 -4.30 -5.85 1.53
C VAL A 50 -4.39 -5.82 3.05
N THR A 51 -3.64 -6.70 3.71
CA THR A 51 -3.57 -6.74 5.16
C THR A 51 -2.33 -6.03 5.63
N LEU A 52 -2.52 -4.96 6.40
CA LEU A 52 -1.42 -4.19 6.98
C LEU A 52 -0.96 -4.87 8.26
N THR A 53 0.27 -5.38 8.26
CA THR A 53 0.79 -6.19 9.36
C THR A 53 2.00 -5.51 9.99
N GLY A 54 1.94 -5.27 11.29
CA GLY A 54 3.01 -4.61 12.03
C GLY A 54 2.90 -3.09 12.01
N ALA A 55 3.97 -2.42 12.38
CA ALA A 55 4.04 -0.96 12.40
C ALA A 55 4.59 -0.47 11.07
N LEU A 56 3.71 0.01 10.20
CA LEU A 56 4.04 0.44 8.85
C LEU A 56 4.10 1.95 8.75
N SER A 57 4.81 2.45 7.75
CA SER A 57 4.91 3.88 7.46
C SER A 57 5.01 4.11 5.96
N CYS A 58 4.50 5.23 5.48
CA CYS A 58 4.68 5.68 4.10
C CYS A 58 4.52 7.20 4.02
N ALA A 59 5.02 7.79 2.95
CA ALA A 59 4.87 9.23 2.72
C ALA A 59 3.50 9.59 2.18
N GLY A 60 2.84 8.69 1.51
CA GLY A 60 1.49 8.89 0.99
C GLY A 60 0.94 7.63 0.37
N ILE A 61 -0.38 7.56 0.24
CA ILE A 61 -1.08 6.46 -0.40
C ILE A 61 -2.00 7.00 -1.48
N THR A 62 -1.98 6.36 -2.65
CA THR A 62 -2.90 6.63 -3.73
C THR A 62 -3.48 5.32 -4.22
N VAL A 63 -4.81 5.20 -4.21
CA VAL A 63 -5.53 4.09 -4.85
C VAL A 63 -6.24 4.68 -6.05
N SER A 64 -5.80 4.32 -7.25
CA SER A 64 -6.28 4.90 -8.50
C SER A 64 -6.98 3.90 -9.42
N ALA A 65 -6.94 2.62 -9.11
CA ALA A 65 -7.61 1.58 -9.89
C ALA A 65 -7.92 0.38 -9.01
N GLY A 66 -8.84 -0.48 -9.47
CA GLY A 66 -9.23 -1.69 -8.78
C GLY A 66 -10.19 -1.45 -7.62
N THR A 67 -10.63 -2.53 -7.00
CA THR A 67 -11.41 -2.53 -5.77
C THR A 67 -10.56 -3.11 -4.66
N VAL A 68 -10.01 -2.26 -3.83
CA VAL A 68 -9.05 -2.65 -2.80
C VAL A 68 -9.68 -2.53 -1.43
N THR A 69 -9.58 -3.60 -0.64
CA THR A 69 -9.99 -3.61 0.76
C THR A 69 -8.72 -3.64 1.62
N PHE A 70 -8.63 -2.69 2.54
CA PHE A 70 -7.52 -2.62 3.48
C PHE A 70 -7.99 -3.05 4.85
N THR A 71 -7.30 -4.03 5.44
CA THR A 71 -7.51 -4.45 6.82
C THR A 71 -6.18 -4.34 7.56
N SER A 72 -6.17 -4.38 8.88
CA SER A 72 -4.91 -4.33 9.61
C SER A 72 -4.92 -5.19 10.86
N THR A 73 -3.76 -5.76 11.16
CA THR A 73 -3.43 -6.33 12.45
C THR A 73 -2.43 -5.46 13.21
N GLY A 74 -1.95 -4.40 12.58
CA GLY A 74 -1.04 -3.43 13.15
C GLY A 74 -1.52 -2.01 12.88
N SER A 75 -0.60 -1.11 12.60
CA SER A 75 -0.91 0.30 12.34
C SER A 75 -0.13 0.83 11.16
N LEU A 76 -0.62 1.90 10.57
CA LEU A 76 0.05 2.58 9.45
C LEU A 76 0.12 4.08 9.75
N ASN A 77 1.32 4.63 9.70
CA ASN A 77 1.54 6.07 9.77
C ASN A 77 1.71 6.61 8.36
N ILE A 78 0.90 7.59 7.99
CA ILE A 78 0.96 8.24 6.68
C ILE A 78 1.47 9.67 6.91
N TYR A 79 2.63 9.97 6.34
CA TYR A 79 3.31 11.25 6.54
C TYR A 79 2.95 12.30 5.49
N GLY A 80 2.01 12.00 4.64
CA GLY A 80 1.53 12.90 3.59
C GLY A 80 0.07 12.68 3.29
N SER A 81 -0.28 12.66 2.01
CA SER A 81 -1.67 12.58 1.56
C SER A 81 -2.16 11.15 1.42
N MET A 82 -3.47 10.98 1.55
CA MET A 82 -4.15 9.73 1.31
C MET A 82 -5.26 9.99 0.29
N SER A 83 -5.23 9.31 -0.86
CA SER A 83 -6.21 9.47 -1.93
C SER A 83 -6.78 8.10 -2.30
N LEU A 84 -8.07 7.93 -2.13
CA LEU A 84 -8.76 6.67 -2.37
C LEU A 84 -9.89 6.87 -3.35
N ILE A 85 -9.94 6.07 -4.43
CA ILE A 85 -11.06 6.12 -5.37
C ILE A 85 -12.32 5.49 -4.75
N ALA A 86 -13.46 5.78 -5.35
CA ALA A 86 -14.74 5.20 -4.95
C ALA A 86 -14.65 3.66 -5.02
N GLY A 87 -15.26 2.99 -4.04
CA GLY A 87 -15.21 1.52 -3.93
C GLY A 87 -14.10 0.99 -3.08
N THR A 88 -13.11 1.81 -2.70
CA THR A 88 -12.08 1.40 -1.76
C THR A 88 -12.67 1.24 -0.37
N VAL A 89 -12.39 0.10 0.28
CA VAL A 89 -12.80 -0.17 1.65
C VAL A 89 -11.59 -0.02 2.55
N TRP A 90 -11.67 0.91 3.49
CA TRP A 90 -10.59 1.16 4.43
C TRP A 90 -11.03 0.76 5.84
N SER A 91 -10.58 -0.40 6.31
CA SER A 91 -10.84 -0.92 7.65
C SER A 91 -9.56 -1.05 8.47
N ALA A 92 -8.50 -0.39 8.03
CA ALA A 92 -7.20 -0.45 8.68
C ALA A 92 -7.06 0.65 9.72
N ASN A 93 -6.24 0.41 10.73
CA ASN A 93 -5.83 1.43 11.68
C ASN A 93 -4.73 2.30 11.05
N ASN A 94 -4.95 3.60 11.01
CA ASN A 94 -3.95 4.50 10.44
C ASN A 94 -3.89 5.82 11.19
N THR A 95 -2.73 6.46 11.10
CA THR A 95 -2.51 7.81 11.60
C THR A 95 -1.91 8.62 10.47
N ILE A 96 -2.47 9.79 10.21
CA ILE A 96 -1.92 10.75 9.25
C ILE A 96 -1.13 11.78 10.04
N SER A 97 0.15 11.85 9.75
CA SER A 97 1.07 12.74 10.44
C SER A 97 1.42 13.96 9.63
#